data_59d6492e200e4f119eb618703330c27e
#
_entry.id   59d6492e200e4f119eb618703330c27e
#
_cell.length_a   1.000
_cell.length_b   1.000
_cell.length_c   1.000
_cell.angle_alpha   90.00
_cell.angle_beta   90.00
_cell.angle_gamma   90.00
#
_symmetry.space_group_name_H-M   'P 1'
#
loop_
_entity.id
_entity.type
_entity.pdbx_description
1 polymer ?
#
loop_
_entity_poly.entity_id
_entity_poly.type
_entity_poly.pdbx_seq_one_letter_code
_entity_poly.pdbx_strand_id
1 'polypeptide(L)'
;MFQDAQKFVKQLASNGGTILMVGTKRQAREILATEAQRAGVPFVDQRWLGGMLTNFKTVKTSIKRLKDMKAQQEAGLENLSKKEQLTFSREIEKLEKDIGGIQDMAALPDAIFIIDVGFHKIAVAEAKKLGIPLIGVVDTNHSPEGIDYVIPGNDDSAKAVTLYARGIADAIIEGRANAVNEVVKAATAESTDEFVEVQEAAA
;
A
#
# COMPACT_ATOMS: atom_id res chain seq x y z
N MET A 1 -10.59 18.25 5.56
CA MET A 1 -10.63 17.19 4.53
C MET A 1 -9.26 16.51 4.33
N PHE A 2 -8.19 17.16 3.77
CA PHE A 2 -6.87 16.48 3.65
C PHE A 2 -6.27 16.10 5.00
N GLN A 3 -6.29 16.99 5.98
CA GLN A 3 -5.83 16.70 7.34
C GLN A 3 -6.65 15.61 8.03
N ASP A 4 -7.93 15.46 7.73
CA ASP A 4 -8.76 14.42 8.31
C ASP A 4 -8.41 13.06 7.71
N ALA A 5 -8.12 13.02 6.39
CA ALA A 5 -7.57 11.84 5.74
C ALA A 5 -6.22 11.42 6.33
N GLN A 6 -5.32 12.38 6.59
CA GLN A 6 -4.02 12.11 7.24
C GLN A 6 -4.19 11.57 8.67
N LYS A 7 -5.11 12.14 9.46
CA LYS A 7 -5.41 11.63 10.81
C LYS A 7 -5.92 10.21 10.79
N PHE A 8 -6.87 9.90 9.89
CA PHE A 8 -7.40 8.56 9.70
C PHE A 8 -6.29 7.57 9.33
N VAL A 9 -5.47 7.91 8.33
CA VAL A 9 -4.35 7.09 7.88
C VAL A 9 -3.35 6.84 9.00
N LYS A 10 -2.99 7.88 9.75
CA LYS A 10 -2.07 7.80 10.89
C LYS A 10 -2.60 6.86 11.98
N GLN A 11 -3.88 6.98 12.32
CA GLN A 11 -4.52 6.10 13.31
C GLN A 11 -4.58 4.65 12.81
N LEU A 12 -4.95 4.43 11.54
CA LEU A 12 -4.98 3.11 10.94
C LEU A 12 -3.59 2.46 10.94
N ALA A 13 -2.55 3.22 10.57
CA ALA A 13 -1.17 2.75 10.57
C ALA A 13 -0.64 2.46 11.98
N SER A 14 -1.05 3.22 13.00
CA SER A 14 -0.73 2.95 14.42
C SER A 14 -1.31 1.61 14.88
N ASN A 15 -2.46 1.23 14.36
CA ASN A 15 -3.11 -0.07 14.67
C ASN A 15 -2.58 -1.22 13.79
N GLY A 16 -1.51 -1.01 13.02
CA GLY A 16 -0.94 -2.03 12.13
C GLY A 16 -1.71 -2.24 10.82
N GLY A 17 -2.68 -1.39 10.51
CA GLY A 17 -3.48 -1.47 9.30
C GLY A 17 -2.65 -1.24 8.03
N THR A 18 -3.03 -1.92 6.95
CA THR A 18 -2.38 -1.85 5.64
C THR A 18 -3.14 -0.92 4.72
N ILE A 19 -2.45 0.06 4.14
CA ILE A 19 -3.02 1.00 3.18
C ILE A 19 -2.47 0.68 1.79
N LEU A 20 -3.36 0.48 0.81
CA LEU A 20 -2.98 0.30 -0.60
C LEU A 20 -3.00 1.64 -1.31
N MET A 21 -1.89 2.03 -1.93
CA MET A 21 -1.79 3.25 -2.71
C MET A 21 -2.00 2.97 -4.20
N VAL A 22 -2.90 3.72 -4.85
CA VAL A 22 -3.30 3.51 -6.26
C VAL A 22 -3.16 4.80 -7.07
N GLY A 23 -2.41 4.74 -8.16
CA GLY A 23 -2.25 5.88 -9.06
C GLY A 23 -1.54 5.47 -10.35
N THR A 24 -2.32 5.15 -11.39
CA THR A 24 -1.78 4.61 -12.66
C THR A 24 -1.66 5.65 -13.77
N LYS A 25 -2.06 6.90 -13.50
CA LYS A 25 -1.85 8.02 -14.41
C LYS A 25 -0.35 8.28 -14.61
N ARG A 26 0.06 8.62 -15.82
CA ARG A 26 1.48 8.85 -16.15
C ARG A 26 2.19 9.81 -15.20
N GLN A 27 1.49 10.88 -14.76
CA GLN A 27 2.03 11.86 -13.84
C GLN A 27 2.13 11.37 -12.40
N ALA A 28 1.36 10.33 -12.04
CA ALA A 28 1.27 9.81 -10.68
C ALA A 28 2.14 8.57 -10.41
N ARG A 29 2.41 7.76 -11.43
CA ARG A 29 3.05 6.44 -11.32
C ARG A 29 4.33 6.45 -10.48
N GLU A 30 5.31 7.19 -10.96
CA GLU A 30 6.64 7.22 -10.36
C GLU A 30 6.63 7.85 -8.97
N ILE A 31 5.86 8.93 -8.80
CA ILE A 31 5.70 9.63 -7.53
C ILE A 31 5.06 8.70 -6.49
N LEU A 32 3.96 8.06 -6.88
CA LEU A 32 3.22 7.16 -5.98
C LEU A 32 4.05 5.94 -5.59
N ALA A 33 4.73 5.31 -6.55
CA ALA A 33 5.59 4.17 -6.29
C ALA A 33 6.74 4.53 -5.31
N THR A 34 7.39 5.69 -5.53
CA THR A 34 8.46 6.19 -4.66
C THR A 34 7.97 6.42 -3.22
N GLU A 35 6.84 7.10 -3.06
CA GLU A 35 6.30 7.41 -1.74
C GLU A 35 5.72 6.17 -1.03
N ALA A 36 5.11 5.25 -1.78
CA ALA A 36 4.63 3.98 -1.23
C ALA A 36 5.79 3.08 -0.77
N GLN A 37 6.87 2.99 -1.55
CA GLN A 37 8.09 2.28 -1.15
C GLN A 37 8.74 2.91 0.09
N ARG A 38 8.80 4.25 0.16
CA ARG A 38 9.31 4.98 1.33
C ARG A 38 8.50 4.68 2.59
N ALA A 39 7.18 4.56 2.45
CA ALA A 39 6.28 4.21 3.55
C ALA A 39 6.20 2.70 3.81
N GLY A 40 6.77 1.85 2.96
CA GLY A 40 6.71 0.39 3.07
C GLY A 40 5.28 -0.16 2.95
N VAL A 41 4.48 0.39 2.03
CA VAL A 41 3.09 -0.02 1.79
C VAL A 41 2.89 -0.54 0.36
N PRO A 42 1.92 -1.44 0.14
CA PRO A 42 1.61 -1.92 -1.19
C PRO A 42 1.08 -0.80 -2.08
N PHE A 43 1.33 -0.92 -3.39
CA PHE A 43 0.90 0.06 -4.37
C PHE A 43 0.58 -0.54 -5.73
N VAL A 44 -0.22 0.19 -6.52
CA VAL A 44 -0.54 -0.10 -7.92
C VAL A 44 -0.27 1.14 -8.75
N ASP A 45 0.79 1.09 -9.56
CA ASP A 45 1.26 2.21 -10.36
C ASP A 45 1.06 2.05 -11.87
N GLN A 46 0.85 0.83 -12.39
CA GLN A 46 0.75 0.60 -13.84
C GLN A 46 -0.70 0.45 -14.30
N ARG A 47 -1.39 -0.58 -13.86
CA ARG A 47 -2.77 -0.85 -14.26
C ARG A 47 -3.54 -1.55 -13.16
N TRP A 48 -4.74 -1.08 -12.86
CA TRP A 48 -5.67 -1.82 -12.02
C TRP A 48 -6.24 -3.00 -12.79
N LEU A 49 -6.01 -4.20 -12.32
CA LEU A 49 -6.62 -5.40 -12.89
C LEU A 49 -7.99 -5.62 -12.26
N GLY A 50 -9.02 -5.82 -13.10
CA GLY A 50 -10.36 -6.12 -12.58
C GLY A 50 -10.34 -7.38 -11.70
N GLY A 51 -10.96 -7.31 -10.53
CA GLY A 51 -10.94 -8.38 -9.54
C GLY A 51 -9.72 -8.37 -8.60
N MET A 52 -8.90 -7.32 -8.62
CA MET A 52 -7.70 -7.25 -7.79
C MET A 52 -8.01 -7.37 -6.29
N LEU A 53 -9.15 -6.87 -5.84
CA LEU A 53 -9.63 -7.03 -4.47
C LEU A 53 -10.72 -8.09 -4.37
N THR A 54 -11.74 -8.03 -5.23
CA THR A 54 -12.89 -8.93 -5.19
C THR A 54 -12.54 -10.38 -5.54
N ASN A 55 -11.46 -10.62 -6.27
CA ASN A 55 -10.91 -11.95 -6.57
C ASN A 55 -9.46 -12.09 -6.10
N PHE A 56 -9.19 -11.62 -4.89
CA PHE A 56 -7.84 -11.60 -4.31
C PHE A 56 -7.19 -13.00 -4.22
N LYS A 57 -7.99 -14.06 -4.09
CA LYS A 57 -7.48 -15.44 -4.11
C LYS A 57 -6.72 -15.77 -5.40
N THR A 58 -7.26 -15.36 -6.55
CA THR A 58 -6.59 -15.55 -7.85
C THR A 58 -5.35 -14.66 -7.97
N VAL A 59 -5.41 -13.43 -7.46
CA VAL A 59 -4.27 -12.51 -7.42
C VAL A 59 -3.12 -13.10 -6.61
N LYS A 60 -3.40 -13.69 -5.43
CA LYS A 60 -2.39 -14.43 -4.65
C LYS A 60 -1.71 -15.55 -5.42
N THR A 61 -2.44 -16.29 -6.24
CA THR A 61 -1.86 -17.33 -7.09
C THR A 61 -0.90 -16.73 -8.12
N SER A 62 -1.25 -15.58 -8.71
CA SER A 62 -0.38 -14.86 -9.63
C SER A 62 0.86 -14.28 -8.95
N ILE A 63 0.72 -13.77 -7.72
CA ILE A 63 1.85 -13.31 -6.89
C ILE A 63 2.80 -14.48 -6.58
N LYS A 64 2.26 -15.64 -6.18
CA LYS A 64 3.07 -16.84 -5.95
C LYS A 64 3.83 -17.24 -7.21
N ARG A 65 3.15 -17.27 -8.38
CA ARG A 65 3.79 -17.55 -9.66
C ARG A 65 4.94 -16.59 -9.95
N LEU A 66 4.76 -15.28 -9.71
CA LEU A 66 5.82 -14.29 -9.89
C LEU A 66 7.03 -14.60 -8.99
N LYS A 67 6.80 -14.89 -7.71
CA LYS A 67 7.87 -15.25 -6.75
C LYS A 67 8.60 -16.53 -7.17
N ASP A 68 7.86 -17.56 -7.58
CA ASP A 68 8.43 -18.84 -8.05
C ASP A 68 9.27 -18.63 -9.32
N MET A 69 8.79 -17.81 -10.27
CA MET A 69 9.54 -17.49 -11.49
C MET A 69 10.81 -16.68 -11.21
N LYS A 70 10.79 -15.73 -10.29
CA LYS A 70 11.98 -14.98 -9.85
C LYS A 70 13.02 -15.91 -9.22
N ALA A 71 12.59 -16.81 -8.33
CA ALA A 71 13.46 -17.79 -7.71
C ALA A 71 14.09 -18.75 -8.74
N GLN A 72 13.33 -19.18 -9.76
CA GLN A 72 13.86 -19.97 -10.87
C GLN A 72 14.89 -19.19 -11.70
N GLN A 73 14.66 -17.91 -11.95
CA GLN A 73 15.60 -17.06 -12.67
C GLN A 73 16.92 -16.90 -11.90
N GLU A 74 16.85 -16.72 -10.58
CA GLU A 74 18.02 -16.62 -9.68
C GLU A 74 18.79 -17.95 -9.57
N ALA A 75 18.08 -19.08 -9.58
CA ALA A 75 18.69 -20.42 -9.55
C ALA A 75 19.44 -20.80 -10.85
N GLY A 76 19.26 -20.01 -11.91
CA GLY A 76 19.87 -20.23 -13.22
C GLY A 76 18.95 -20.94 -14.20
N LEU A 77 18.93 -20.46 -15.45
CA LEU A 77 18.10 -20.98 -16.54
C LEU A 77 18.95 -21.80 -17.54
N GLU A 78 19.97 -22.50 -17.06
CA GLU A 78 20.95 -23.22 -17.90
C GLU A 78 20.32 -24.29 -18.80
N ASN A 79 19.19 -24.87 -18.36
CA ASN A 79 18.47 -25.90 -19.09
C ASN A 79 17.55 -25.36 -20.20
N LEU A 80 17.42 -24.04 -20.32
CA LEU A 80 16.55 -23.41 -21.32
C LEU A 80 17.36 -22.81 -22.47
N SER A 81 16.81 -22.90 -23.68
CA SER A 81 17.40 -22.23 -24.84
C SER A 81 17.35 -20.70 -24.67
N LYS A 82 18.26 -19.96 -25.34
CA LYS A 82 18.29 -18.48 -25.28
C LYS A 82 16.95 -17.82 -25.59
N LYS A 83 16.17 -18.40 -26.49
CA LYS A 83 14.83 -17.91 -26.86
C LYS A 83 13.83 -18.09 -25.70
N GLU A 84 13.87 -19.22 -25.03
CA GLU A 84 13.01 -19.51 -23.87
C GLU A 84 13.39 -18.63 -22.68
N GLN A 85 14.67 -18.46 -22.41
CA GLN A 85 15.15 -17.52 -21.37
C GLN A 85 14.62 -16.09 -21.58
N LEU A 86 14.67 -15.60 -22.84
CA LEU A 86 14.15 -14.28 -23.17
C LEU A 86 12.61 -14.20 -22.98
N THR A 87 11.90 -15.24 -23.37
CA THR A 87 10.42 -15.30 -23.17
C THR A 87 10.07 -15.31 -21.70
N PHE A 88 10.80 -16.10 -20.91
CA PHE A 88 10.65 -16.20 -19.46
C PHE A 88 10.93 -14.86 -18.76
N SER A 89 12.00 -14.17 -19.12
CA SER A 89 12.33 -12.84 -18.57
C SER A 89 11.25 -11.81 -18.89
N ARG A 90 10.71 -11.81 -20.11
CA ARG A 90 9.60 -10.91 -20.51
C ARG A 90 8.31 -11.20 -19.74
N GLU A 91 8.05 -12.46 -19.40
CA GLU A 91 6.88 -12.83 -18.60
C GLU A 91 7.02 -12.32 -17.16
N ILE A 92 8.22 -12.45 -16.55
CA ILE A 92 8.52 -11.88 -15.25
C ILE A 92 8.32 -10.36 -15.26
N GLU A 93 8.93 -9.66 -16.22
CA GLU A 93 8.79 -8.20 -16.35
C GLU A 93 7.33 -7.76 -16.45
N LYS A 94 6.52 -8.50 -17.22
CA LYS A 94 5.08 -8.21 -17.36
C LYS A 94 4.34 -8.39 -16.04
N LEU A 95 4.55 -9.53 -15.36
CA LEU A 95 3.93 -9.79 -14.06
C LEU A 95 4.39 -8.79 -13.00
N GLU A 96 5.67 -8.43 -13.00
CA GLU A 96 6.21 -7.46 -12.07
C GLU A 96 5.61 -6.07 -12.26
N LYS A 97 5.42 -5.63 -13.49
CA LYS A 97 4.71 -4.39 -13.81
C LYS A 97 3.26 -4.40 -13.33
N ASP A 98 2.57 -5.54 -13.49
CA ASP A 98 1.13 -5.62 -13.20
C ASP A 98 0.84 -5.81 -11.70
N ILE A 99 1.66 -6.58 -10.98
CA ILE A 99 1.39 -6.98 -9.58
C ILE A 99 2.60 -6.86 -8.63
N GLY A 100 3.73 -6.34 -9.10
CA GLY A 100 4.96 -6.23 -8.29
C GLY A 100 4.78 -5.37 -7.04
N GLY A 101 4.03 -4.28 -7.13
CA GLY A 101 3.79 -3.40 -5.99
C GLY A 101 2.90 -3.98 -4.89
N ILE A 102 2.21 -5.10 -5.16
CA ILE A 102 1.35 -5.80 -4.18
C ILE A 102 1.86 -7.18 -3.79
N GLN A 103 3.08 -7.54 -4.20
CA GLN A 103 3.64 -8.89 -3.99
C GLN A 103 3.75 -9.30 -2.50
N ASP A 104 3.85 -8.34 -1.59
CA ASP A 104 4.00 -8.58 -0.16
C ASP A 104 2.69 -8.43 0.62
N MET A 105 1.58 -8.23 -0.08
CA MET A 105 0.25 -8.10 0.50
C MET A 105 -0.32 -9.47 0.90
N ALA A 106 -0.32 -9.76 2.20
CA ALA A 106 -0.80 -11.05 2.74
C ALA A 106 -2.33 -11.16 2.79
N ALA A 107 -3.02 -10.03 3.00
CA ALA A 107 -4.47 -9.91 3.12
C ALA A 107 -5.00 -8.73 2.30
N LEU A 108 -6.32 -8.56 2.26
CA LEU A 108 -6.93 -7.34 1.71
C LEU A 108 -6.47 -6.12 2.51
N PRO A 109 -6.32 -4.94 1.88
CA PRO A 109 -5.95 -3.73 2.58
C PRO A 109 -7.10 -3.23 3.46
N ASP A 110 -6.76 -2.55 4.56
CA ASP A 110 -7.71 -1.96 5.49
C ASP A 110 -8.21 -0.59 5.01
N ALA A 111 -7.49 0.07 4.12
CA ALA A 111 -7.90 1.29 3.42
C ALA A 111 -7.19 1.40 2.07
N ILE A 112 -7.77 2.19 1.17
CA ILE A 112 -7.20 2.46 -0.16
C ILE A 112 -7.09 3.95 -0.36
N PHE A 113 -5.91 4.41 -0.77
CA PHE A 113 -5.66 5.77 -1.24
C PHE A 113 -5.61 5.78 -2.76
N ILE A 114 -6.46 6.57 -3.41
CA ILE A 114 -6.58 6.64 -4.87
C ILE A 114 -6.32 8.06 -5.37
N ILE A 115 -5.41 8.20 -6.32
CA ILE A 115 -5.23 9.43 -7.10
C ILE A 115 -6.04 9.29 -8.38
N ASP A 116 -6.96 10.24 -8.62
CA ASP A 116 -7.94 10.23 -9.72
C ASP A 116 -8.96 9.07 -9.61
N VAL A 117 -9.98 9.31 -8.81
CA VAL A 117 -11.08 8.35 -8.60
C VAL A 117 -11.87 8.03 -9.87
N GLY A 118 -11.94 8.98 -10.80
CA GLY A 118 -12.64 8.79 -12.06
C GLY A 118 -11.93 7.89 -13.06
N PHE A 119 -10.61 7.91 -13.06
CA PHE A 119 -9.79 6.99 -13.83
C PHE A 119 -9.84 5.55 -13.25
N HIS A 120 -9.96 5.45 -11.92
CA HIS A 120 -9.95 4.18 -11.19
C HIS A 120 -11.34 3.70 -10.75
N LYS A 121 -12.38 3.91 -11.56
CA LYS A 121 -13.77 3.52 -11.25
C LYS A 121 -13.92 2.06 -10.82
N ILE A 122 -13.14 1.15 -11.42
CA ILE A 122 -13.17 -0.28 -11.09
C ILE A 122 -12.64 -0.49 -9.67
N ALA A 123 -11.52 0.13 -9.30
CA ALA A 123 -10.96 0.04 -7.95
C ALA A 123 -11.94 0.58 -6.90
N VAL A 124 -12.56 1.74 -7.17
CA VAL A 124 -13.58 2.33 -6.31
C VAL A 124 -14.78 1.40 -6.12
N ALA A 125 -15.28 0.79 -7.22
CA ALA A 125 -16.41 -0.14 -7.15
C ALA A 125 -16.07 -1.41 -6.37
N GLU A 126 -14.88 -1.95 -6.52
CA GLU A 126 -14.41 -3.13 -5.78
C GLU A 126 -14.26 -2.83 -4.30
N ALA A 127 -13.65 -1.69 -3.94
CA ALA A 127 -13.49 -1.28 -2.56
C ALA A 127 -14.85 -1.08 -1.86
N LYS A 128 -15.79 -0.37 -2.51
CA LYS A 128 -17.16 -0.22 -2.02
C LYS A 128 -17.84 -1.56 -1.79
N LYS A 129 -17.71 -2.50 -2.74
CA LYS A 129 -18.33 -3.83 -2.62
C LYS A 129 -17.80 -4.61 -1.42
N LEU A 130 -16.56 -4.39 -1.03
CA LEU A 130 -15.91 -5.06 0.10
C LEU A 130 -16.00 -4.24 1.41
N GLY A 131 -16.54 -3.02 1.37
CA GLY A 131 -16.62 -2.15 2.54
C GLY A 131 -15.26 -1.61 3.00
N ILE A 132 -14.29 -1.52 2.08
CA ILE A 132 -12.96 -1.00 2.39
C ILE A 132 -12.99 0.54 2.29
N PRO A 133 -12.61 1.27 3.34
CA PRO A 133 -12.56 2.73 3.35
C PRO A 133 -11.72 3.31 2.21
N LEU A 134 -12.27 4.33 1.54
CA LEU A 134 -11.66 4.99 0.39
C LEU A 134 -11.21 6.40 0.74
N ILE A 135 -9.94 6.69 0.48
CA ILE A 135 -9.36 8.02 0.52
C ILE A 135 -9.08 8.40 -0.94
N GLY A 136 -9.73 9.43 -1.45
CA GLY A 136 -9.64 9.77 -2.87
C GLY A 136 -9.29 11.22 -3.14
N VAL A 137 -8.35 11.44 -4.05
CA VAL A 137 -8.14 12.75 -4.66
C VAL A 137 -9.19 12.93 -5.75
N VAL A 138 -10.01 13.96 -5.60
CA VAL A 138 -11.16 14.25 -6.48
C VAL A 138 -10.97 15.62 -7.09
N ASP A 139 -10.83 15.65 -8.40
CA ASP A 139 -10.83 16.90 -9.17
C ASP A 139 -12.27 17.28 -9.60
N THR A 140 -12.45 18.45 -10.16
CA THR A 140 -13.74 19.04 -10.55
C THR A 140 -14.52 18.23 -11.60
N ASN A 141 -13.85 17.33 -12.32
CA ASN A 141 -14.42 16.49 -13.37
C ASN A 141 -15.07 15.18 -12.85
N HIS A 142 -15.00 14.91 -11.53
CA HIS A 142 -15.53 13.68 -10.95
C HIS A 142 -16.39 13.92 -9.70
N SER A 143 -17.35 12.98 -9.46
CA SER A 143 -18.18 13.01 -8.27
C SER A 143 -17.44 12.46 -7.05
N PRO A 144 -17.55 13.09 -5.87
CA PRO A 144 -17.03 12.59 -4.62
C PRO A 144 -17.87 11.46 -4.01
N GLU A 145 -18.97 11.06 -4.65
CA GLU A 145 -19.90 10.06 -4.11
C GLU A 145 -19.24 8.72 -3.80
N GLY A 146 -19.37 8.30 -2.55
CA GLY A 146 -18.88 7.02 -2.05
C GLY A 146 -17.37 6.97 -1.83
N ILE A 147 -16.77 8.13 -1.64
CA ILE A 147 -15.42 8.27 -1.10
C ILE A 147 -15.56 8.72 0.34
N ASP A 148 -14.97 7.98 1.27
CA ASP A 148 -15.11 8.25 2.70
C ASP A 148 -14.30 9.47 3.13
N TYR A 149 -13.10 9.62 2.56
CA TYR A 149 -12.21 10.75 2.80
C TYR A 149 -11.85 11.43 1.48
N VAL A 150 -12.61 12.47 1.15
CA VAL A 150 -12.39 13.26 -0.08
C VAL A 150 -11.26 14.25 0.12
N ILE A 151 -10.30 14.23 -0.77
CA ILE A 151 -9.23 15.24 -0.90
C ILE A 151 -9.51 16.04 -2.16
N PRO A 152 -10.16 17.22 -2.07
CA PRO A 152 -10.42 18.03 -3.25
C PRO A 152 -9.10 18.62 -3.76
N GLY A 153 -8.80 18.38 -5.03
CA GLY A 153 -7.57 18.90 -5.61
C GLY A 153 -7.26 18.38 -7.00
N ASN A 154 -6.26 18.99 -7.61
CA ASN A 154 -5.82 18.67 -8.96
C ASN A 154 -5.06 17.34 -8.99
N ASP A 155 -5.52 16.40 -9.80
CA ASP A 155 -4.95 15.06 -9.97
C ASP A 155 -4.02 14.92 -11.21
N ASP A 156 -3.89 16.00 -12.03
CA ASP A 156 -3.06 16.02 -13.23
C ASP A 156 -1.67 16.63 -13.01
N SER A 157 -1.53 17.51 -12.01
CA SER A 157 -0.26 18.16 -11.72
C SER A 157 0.67 17.27 -10.89
N ALA A 158 1.86 16.97 -11.40
CA ALA A 158 2.87 16.21 -10.67
C ALA A 158 3.20 16.82 -9.29
N LYS A 159 3.23 18.16 -9.17
CA LYS A 159 3.47 18.84 -7.89
C LYS A 159 2.33 18.59 -6.89
N ALA A 160 1.08 18.63 -7.35
CA ALA A 160 -0.08 18.36 -6.50
C ALA A 160 -0.13 16.89 -6.09
N VAL A 161 0.09 15.97 -7.02
CA VAL A 161 0.20 14.53 -6.76
C VAL A 161 1.30 14.24 -5.73
N THR A 162 2.47 14.87 -5.86
CA THR A 162 3.57 14.72 -4.89
C THR A 162 3.14 15.17 -3.49
N LEU A 163 2.43 16.30 -3.38
CA LEU A 163 1.94 16.80 -2.10
C LEU A 163 1.01 15.78 -1.41
N TYR A 164 0.06 15.21 -2.17
CA TYR A 164 -0.91 14.27 -1.61
C TYR A 164 -0.25 12.93 -1.26
N ALA A 165 0.50 12.34 -2.19
CA ALA A 165 1.16 11.06 -1.98
C ALA A 165 2.15 11.13 -0.80
N ARG A 166 2.96 12.20 -0.75
CA ARG A 166 3.91 12.41 0.35
C ARG A 166 3.22 12.62 1.68
N GLY A 167 2.16 13.44 1.72
CA GLY A 167 1.45 13.68 2.97
C GLY A 167 0.75 12.45 3.54
N ILE A 168 0.27 11.54 2.67
CA ILE A 168 -0.27 10.24 3.10
C ILE A 168 0.87 9.31 3.55
N ALA A 169 1.97 9.24 2.80
CA ALA A 169 3.13 8.45 3.19
C ALA A 169 3.73 8.88 4.53
N ASP A 170 3.85 10.19 4.77
CA ASP A 170 4.31 10.74 6.05
C ASP A 170 3.37 10.36 7.20
N ALA A 171 2.05 10.44 6.99
CA ALA A 171 1.07 10.03 7.99
C ALA A 171 1.18 8.53 8.34
N ILE A 172 1.46 7.66 7.35
CA ILE A 172 1.70 6.22 7.58
C ILE A 172 2.96 6.01 8.43
N ILE A 173 4.06 6.66 8.05
CA ILE A 173 5.35 6.54 8.75
C ILE A 173 5.21 7.02 10.20
N GLU A 174 4.59 8.18 10.42
CA GLU A 174 4.34 8.70 11.77
C GLU A 174 3.44 7.78 12.59
N GLY A 175 2.39 7.20 11.97
CA GLY A 175 1.50 6.26 12.65
C GLY A 175 2.25 5.03 13.15
N ARG A 176 3.08 4.43 12.30
CA ARG A 176 3.91 3.27 12.67
C ARG A 176 4.95 3.60 13.73
N ALA A 177 5.58 4.78 13.66
CA ALA A 177 6.54 5.23 14.66
C ALA A 177 5.87 5.41 16.04
N ASN A 178 4.64 5.93 16.08
CA ASN A 178 3.89 6.06 17.32
C ASN A 178 3.57 4.69 17.94
N ALA A 179 3.14 3.71 17.15
CA ALA A 179 2.90 2.34 17.63
C ALA A 179 4.15 1.73 18.28
N VAL A 180 5.30 1.86 17.63
CA VAL A 180 6.58 1.38 18.19
C VAL A 180 6.92 2.09 19.52
N ASN A 181 6.75 3.41 19.58
CA ASN A 181 7.01 4.18 20.79
C ASN A 181 6.07 3.81 21.95
N GLU A 182 4.81 3.49 21.68
CA GLU A 182 3.85 3.03 22.69
C GLU A 182 4.24 1.65 23.24
N VAL A 183 4.62 0.72 22.37
CA VAL A 183 5.10 -0.60 22.78
C VAL A 183 6.37 -0.52 23.62
N VAL A 184 7.33 0.32 23.21
CA VAL A 184 8.57 0.54 23.99
C VAL A 184 8.26 1.15 25.35
N LYS A 185 7.36 2.12 25.44
CA LYS A 185 6.95 2.71 26.72
C LYS A 185 6.26 1.71 27.64
N ALA A 186 5.38 0.86 27.08
CA ALA A 186 4.72 -0.19 27.86
C ALA A 186 5.74 -1.20 28.41
N ALA A 187 6.67 -1.67 27.57
CA ALA A 187 7.71 -2.61 28.00
C ALA A 187 8.68 -2.03 29.04
N THR A 188 8.98 -0.73 28.96
CA THR A 188 9.81 -0.05 29.98
C THR A 188 9.05 0.18 31.28
N ALA A 189 7.74 0.39 31.25
CA ALA A 189 6.92 0.52 32.45
C ALA A 189 6.82 -0.80 33.21
N GLU A 190 6.58 -1.92 32.51
CA GLU A 190 6.54 -3.26 33.11
C GLU A 190 7.88 -3.64 33.78
N SER A 191 9.00 -3.30 33.14
CA SER A 191 10.33 -3.59 33.72
C SER A 191 10.66 -2.75 34.96
N THR A 192 10.09 -1.55 35.11
CA THR A 192 10.26 -0.74 36.30
C THR A 192 9.42 -1.24 37.47
N ASP A 193 8.23 -1.72 37.25
CA ASP A 193 7.38 -2.31 38.30
C ASP A 193 7.97 -3.63 38.86
N GLU A 194 8.54 -4.47 38.01
CA GLU A 194 9.20 -5.70 38.42
C GLU A 194 10.45 -5.44 39.31
N PHE A 195 11.18 -4.35 39.03
CA PHE A 195 12.32 -3.95 39.86
C PHE A 195 11.92 -3.39 41.25
N VAL A 196 10.75 -2.77 41.33
CA VAL A 196 10.23 -2.19 42.62
C VAL A 196 9.71 -3.34 43.50
N GLU A 197 8.99 -4.33 42.97
CA GLU A 197 8.51 -5.50 43.73
C GLU A 197 9.65 -6.33 44.33
N VAL A 198 10.76 -6.50 43.59
CA VAL A 198 11.94 -7.24 44.08
C VAL A 198 12.67 -6.51 45.22
N GLN A 199 12.65 -5.18 45.24
CA GLN A 199 13.25 -4.39 46.33
C GLN A 199 12.38 -4.36 47.60
N GLU A 200 11.05 -4.33 47.49
CA GLU A 200 10.15 -4.42 48.63
C GLU A 200 10.12 -5.84 49.27
N ALA A 201 10.34 -6.88 48.50
CA ALA A 201 10.40 -8.26 49.01
C ALA A 201 11.75 -8.60 49.68
N ALA A 202 12.78 -7.75 49.53
CA ALA A 202 14.12 -7.95 50.11
C ALA A 202 14.42 -7.06 51.36
N ALA A 203 13.45 -6.24 51.82
CA ALA A 203 13.52 -5.38 52.98
C ALA A 203 12.69 -5.94 54.15
#